data_9a928077bfabadb0420eb3bd8279588f
#
_entry.id   9a928077bfabadb0420eb3bd8279588f
#
_cell.length_a   1.000
_cell.length_b   1.000
_cell.length_c   1.000
_cell.angle_alpha   90.00
_cell.angle_beta   90.00
_cell.angle_gamma   90.00
#
_symmetry.space_group_name_H-M   'P 1'
#
loop_
_entity.id
_entity.type
_entity.pdbx_description
1 polymer ?
#
loop_
_entity_poly.entity_id
_entity_poly.type
_entity_poly.pdbx_seq_one_letter_code
_entity_poly.pdbx_strand_id
1 'polypeptide(L)'
;MEPSVKLTRQRTLYLDVVRVIAIISISLNHAVNRCYNNYTNQMAEFLILPFGSTLFKTVISVFSRIGVPLFLMITGALVMNKRMDNADDVKKFYRHNFLSLLITTEIWYFLMFWFQIFTSQSSVFENFGIWGTLARMVETMLFQNQLAFASMWYMPMILGVYLTLPFVIMAKDRLVSSGGGKVWYVPLVVLYLVSMVIPAINNLLHLLGVSHYFDSAITETYLFPFYYIYIIVGYRIGQGAFSRLKTWVVALVAVGTFLFCCGYQLFAYSQKPDYLVSYSSPVIPVCAGALFELCRRGGESFRRWEKPITYLSKIAFGIYFVHIVIMTGLIYILRRCSMPVLELRPVRVIFLEVVSVGGSILIIWLLSKVKIFKKYLFLIK
;
A
#
# COMPACT_ATOMS: atom_id res chain seq x y z
N MET A 1 -26.80 28.23 -7.94
CA MET A 1 -26.62 26.75 -7.97
C MET A 1 -25.17 26.31 -8.35
N GLU A 2 -24.12 27.05 -7.97
CA GLU A 2 -22.76 26.77 -8.42
C GLU A 2 -21.69 26.47 -7.37
N PRO A 3 -21.94 26.39 -6.05
CA PRO A 3 -20.87 26.05 -5.12
C PRO A 3 -20.54 24.55 -5.03
N SER A 4 -21.47 23.66 -5.45
CA SER A 4 -21.29 22.20 -5.30
C SER A 4 -20.31 21.57 -6.31
N VAL A 5 -20.21 22.14 -7.53
CA VAL A 5 -19.36 21.60 -8.61
C VAL A 5 -17.87 21.88 -8.34
N LYS A 6 -17.54 23.07 -7.82
CA LYS A 6 -16.14 23.42 -7.48
C LYS A 6 -15.61 22.59 -6.31
N LEU A 7 -16.43 22.34 -5.28
CA LEU A 7 -16.06 21.52 -4.11
C LEU A 7 -15.82 20.05 -4.46
N THR A 8 -16.59 19.50 -5.40
CA THR A 8 -16.37 18.11 -5.86
C THR A 8 -15.11 17.97 -6.69
N ARG A 9 -14.77 18.94 -7.53
CA ARG A 9 -13.55 18.93 -8.35
C ARG A 9 -12.27 19.06 -7.50
N GLN A 10 -12.28 19.93 -6.50
CA GLN A 10 -11.18 20.10 -5.55
C GLN A 10 -10.92 18.84 -4.71
N ARG A 11 -11.98 18.20 -4.22
CA ARG A 11 -11.90 16.93 -3.49
C ARG A 11 -11.27 15.81 -4.33
N THR A 12 -11.51 15.81 -5.63
CA THR A 12 -10.97 14.80 -6.53
C THR A 12 -9.46 14.98 -6.73
N LEU A 13 -8.97 16.20 -6.90
CA LEU A 13 -7.56 16.48 -7.18
C LEU A 13 -6.64 16.05 -6.03
N TYR A 14 -6.96 16.36 -4.78
CA TYR A 14 -6.13 15.93 -3.66
C TYR A 14 -6.07 14.40 -3.52
N LEU A 15 -7.16 13.68 -3.83
CA LEU A 15 -7.16 12.21 -3.84
C LEU A 15 -6.27 11.66 -4.97
N ASP A 16 -6.22 12.35 -6.10
CA ASP A 16 -5.33 11.99 -7.19
C ASP A 16 -3.86 12.20 -6.79
N VAL A 17 -3.54 13.30 -6.10
CA VAL A 17 -2.20 13.54 -5.53
C VAL A 17 -1.82 12.41 -4.56
N VAL A 18 -2.68 12.09 -3.61
CA VAL A 18 -2.44 11.01 -2.64
C VAL A 18 -2.21 9.68 -3.35
N ARG A 19 -2.96 9.39 -4.41
CA ARG A 19 -2.82 8.15 -5.18
C ARG A 19 -1.48 8.08 -5.91
N VAL A 20 -1.00 9.20 -6.46
CA VAL A 20 0.32 9.27 -7.09
C VAL A 20 1.44 9.08 -6.05
N ILE A 21 1.35 9.73 -4.89
CA ILE A 21 2.31 9.52 -3.80
C ILE A 21 2.31 8.05 -3.37
N ALA A 22 1.13 7.45 -3.21
CA ALA A 22 0.98 6.06 -2.78
C ALA A 22 1.62 5.08 -3.76
N ILE A 23 1.40 5.22 -5.07
CA ILE A 23 1.99 4.29 -6.05
C ILE A 23 3.50 4.44 -6.17
N ILE A 24 4.03 5.65 -6.12
CA ILE A 24 5.48 5.90 -6.09
C ILE A 24 6.10 5.30 -4.83
N SER A 25 5.47 5.50 -3.67
CA SER A 25 5.90 4.90 -2.40
C SER A 25 5.97 3.37 -2.46
N ILE A 26 4.97 2.71 -3.06
CA ILE A 26 4.95 1.25 -3.23
C ILE A 26 6.04 0.79 -4.20
N SER A 27 6.23 1.46 -5.32
CA SER A 27 7.29 1.12 -6.28
C SER A 27 8.68 1.27 -5.64
N LEU A 28 8.93 2.35 -4.90
CA LEU A 28 10.17 2.55 -4.14
C LEU A 28 10.42 1.43 -3.12
N ASN A 29 9.37 0.90 -2.45
CA ASN A 29 9.52 -0.24 -1.55
C ASN A 29 10.15 -1.44 -2.27
N HIS A 30 9.68 -1.73 -3.49
CA HIS A 30 10.19 -2.84 -4.26
C HIS A 30 11.60 -2.58 -4.80
N ALA A 31 11.91 -1.35 -5.19
CA ALA A 31 13.26 -0.95 -5.62
C ALA A 31 14.28 -1.09 -4.47
N VAL A 32 13.96 -0.58 -3.28
CA VAL A 32 14.82 -0.71 -2.09
C VAL A 32 15.04 -2.17 -1.71
N ASN A 33 13.96 -2.95 -1.62
CA ASN A 33 14.05 -4.36 -1.23
C ASN A 33 14.89 -5.20 -2.21
N ARG A 34 15.02 -4.77 -3.47
CA ARG A 34 15.83 -5.45 -4.48
C ARG A 34 17.30 -5.00 -4.49
N CYS A 35 17.61 -3.83 -3.94
CA CYS A 35 18.96 -3.27 -3.88
C CYS A 35 19.65 -3.50 -2.53
N TYR A 36 18.85 -3.72 -1.47
CA TYR A 36 19.32 -3.91 -0.11
C TYR A 36 18.73 -5.21 0.47
N ASN A 37 19.47 -5.85 1.37
CA ASN A 37 19.01 -7.06 2.06
C ASN A 37 18.05 -6.68 3.20
N ASN A 38 16.80 -6.38 2.88
CA ASN A 38 15.82 -5.93 3.87
C ASN A 38 15.21 -7.07 4.70
N TYR A 39 15.43 -8.32 4.31
CA TYR A 39 14.81 -9.47 4.97
C TYR A 39 15.84 -10.48 5.52
N THR A 40 17.10 -10.38 5.11
CA THR A 40 18.16 -11.29 5.53
C THR A 40 19.44 -10.52 5.79
N ASN A 41 20.16 -10.88 6.86
CA ASN A 41 21.49 -10.30 7.20
C ASN A 41 21.54 -8.78 7.29
N GLN A 42 20.47 -8.13 7.75
CA GLN A 42 20.40 -6.65 7.84
C GLN A 42 21.45 -6.07 8.78
N MET A 43 21.80 -6.78 9.87
CA MET A 43 22.86 -6.37 10.80
C MET A 43 24.22 -6.36 10.10
N ALA A 44 24.56 -7.43 9.39
CA ALA A 44 25.82 -7.50 8.65
C ALA A 44 25.89 -6.39 7.59
N GLU A 45 24.78 -6.13 6.89
CA GLU A 45 24.69 -5.05 5.93
C GLU A 45 24.82 -3.67 6.58
N PHE A 46 24.18 -3.45 7.73
CA PHE A 46 24.27 -2.20 8.51
C PHE A 46 25.71 -1.88 8.90
N LEU A 47 26.51 -2.90 9.29
CA LEU A 47 27.89 -2.74 9.71
C LEU A 47 28.85 -2.40 8.56
N ILE A 48 28.56 -2.86 7.33
CA ILE A 48 29.46 -2.68 6.18
C ILE A 48 29.07 -1.51 5.26
N LEU A 49 27.81 -1.02 5.36
CA LEU A 49 27.35 0.08 4.51
C LEU A 49 27.85 1.44 5.03
N PRO A 50 28.27 2.35 4.13
CA PRO A 50 28.48 3.74 4.50
C PRO A 50 27.22 4.34 5.12
N PHE A 51 27.39 5.19 6.15
CA PHE A 51 26.27 5.83 6.86
C PHE A 51 25.25 6.50 5.92
N GLY A 52 25.72 7.20 4.89
CA GLY A 52 24.85 7.84 3.90
C GLY A 52 23.95 6.84 3.13
N SER A 53 24.48 5.65 2.82
CA SER A 53 23.71 4.59 2.16
C SER A 53 22.67 3.98 3.12
N THR A 54 23.03 3.79 4.39
CA THR A 54 22.12 3.32 5.43
C THR A 54 21.01 4.32 5.72
N LEU A 55 21.35 5.61 5.79
CA LEU A 55 20.38 6.68 5.97
C LEU A 55 19.41 6.74 4.78
N PHE A 56 19.92 6.68 3.55
CA PHE A 56 19.09 6.61 2.33
C PHE A 56 18.14 5.42 2.37
N LYS A 57 18.67 4.20 2.64
CA LYS A 57 17.87 2.98 2.82
C LYS A 57 16.74 3.20 3.82
N THR A 58 17.05 3.76 4.99
CA THR A 58 16.10 4.00 6.08
C THR A 58 14.99 4.94 5.66
N VAL A 59 15.35 6.11 5.15
CA VAL A 59 14.40 7.14 4.71
C VAL A 59 13.43 6.58 3.65
N ILE A 60 13.97 5.93 2.62
CA ILE A 60 13.14 5.38 1.56
C ILE A 60 12.30 4.19 2.05
N SER A 61 12.85 3.31 2.90
CA SER A 61 12.09 2.19 3.47
C SER A 61 10.92 2.67 4.33
N VAL A 62 11.11 3.67 5.20
CA VAL A 62 10.05 4.25 6.02
C VAL A 62 9.02 4.96 5.14
N PHE A 63 9.45 5.78 4.17
CA PHE A 63 8.55 6.41 3.21
C PHE A 63 7.71 5.39 2.45
N SER A 64 8.32 4.29 2.06
CA SER A 64 7.65 3.22 1.32
C SER A 64 6.52 2.54 2.10
N ARG A 65 6.55 2.58 3.43
CA ARG A 65 5.46 2.03 4.28
C ARG A 65 4.21 2.90 4.33
N ILE A 66 4.25 4.11 3.77
CA ILE A 66 3.08 5.00 3.73
C ILE A 66 2.15 4.66 2.56
N GLY A 67 2.64 4.01 1.50
CA GLY A 67 1.91 3.81 0.25
C GLY A 67 0.62 3.00 0.40
N VAL A 68 0.67 1.81 1.00
CA VAL A 68 -0.51 0.96 1.25
C VAL A 68 -1.51 1.66 2.17
N PRO A 69 -1.11 2.25 3.33
CA PRO A 69 -1.97 3.10 4.13
C PRO A 69 -2.71 4.17 3.33
N LEU A 70 -2.03 4.91 2.46
CA LEU A 70 -2.66 5.96 1.67
C LEU A 70 -3.72 5.40 0.70
N PHE A 71 -3.50 4.25 0.06
CA PHE A 71 -4.53 3.61 -0.78
C PHE A 71 -5.76 3.18 0.03
N LEU A 72 -5.56 2.65 1.23
CA LEU A 72 -6.66 2.30 2.14
C LEU A 72 -7.41 3.54 2.62
N MET A 73 -6.71 4.63 2.91
CA MET A 73 -7.33 5.91 3.29
C MET A 73 -8.14 6.50 2.12
N ILE A 74 -7.67 6.40 0.87
CA ILE A 74 -8.45 6.79 -0.32
C ILE A 74 -9.73 5.96 -0.40
N THR A 75 -9.65 4.64 -0.16
CA THR A 75 -10.82 3.76 -0.11
C THR A 75 -11.80 4.23 0.95
N GLY A 76 -11.32 4.58 2.14
CA GLY A 76 -12.13 5.14 3.21
C GLY A 76 -12.82 6.45 2.81
N ALA A 77 -12.07 7.41 2.26
CA ALA A 77 -12.61 8.70 1.84
C ALA A 77 -13.66 8.59 0.73
N LEU A 78 -13.51 7.62 -0.19
CA LEU A 78 -14.41 7.45 -1.33
C LEU A 78 -15.58 6.50 -1.08
N VAL A 79 -15.34 5.40 -0.36
CA VAL A 79 -16.29 4.29 -0.30
C VAL A 79 -17.16 4.34 0.96
N MET A 80 -16.61 4.74 2.11
CA MET A 80 -17.36 4.80 3.37
C MET A 80 -18.50 5.81 3.38
N ASN A 81 -18.55 6.71 2.38
CA ASN A 81 -19.64 7.67 2.18
C ASN A 81 -20.76 7.17 1.26
N LYS A 82 -20.60 5.97 0.67
CA LYS A 82 -21.65 5.40 -0.17
C LYS A 82 -22.81 4.94 0.71
N ARG A 83 -24.03 5.13 0.21
CA ARG A 83 -25.21 4.56 0.85
C ARG A 83 -25.28 3.05 0.60
N MET A 84 -25.63 2.32 1.62
CA MET A 84 -25.85 0.87 1.62
C MET A 84 -27.15 0.59 2.39
N ASP A 85 -28.25 1.19 1.92
CA ASP A 85 -29.52 1.17 2.67
C ASP A 85 -30.29 -0.14 2.47
N ASN A 86 -30.03 -0.85 1.36
CA ASN A 86 -30.76 -2.05 0.97
C ASN A 86 -29.86 -3.08 0.23
N ALA A 87 -30.41 -4.25 -0.05
CA ALA A 87 -29.71 -5.32 -0.73
C ALA A 87 -29.28 -4.97 -2.16
N ASP A 88 -30.01 -4.08 -2.84
CA ASP A 88 -29.68 -3.71 -4.21
C ASP A 88 -28.46 -2.79 -4.26
N ASP A 89 -28.28 -1.92 -3.28
CA ASP A 89 -27.06 -1.12 -3.14
C ASP A 89 -25.83 -2.01 -2.92
N VAL A 90 -25.96 -3.02 -2.09
CA VAL A 90 -24.90 -4.02 -1.84
C VAL A 90 -24.59 -4.82 -3.10
N LYS A 91 -25.61 -5.31 -3.83
CA LYS A 91 -25.44 -6.02 -5.10
C LYS A 91 -24.74 -5.13 -6.13
N LYS A 92 -25.14 -3.85 -6.24
CA LYS A 92 -24.53 -2.85 -7.13
C LYS A 92 -23.07 -2.61 -6.76
N PHE A 93 -22.75 -2.54 -5.46
CA PHE A 93 -21.38 -2.41 -4.99
C PHE A 93 -20.54 -3.62 -5.38
N TYR A 94 -21.01 -4.83 -5.13
CA TYR A 94 -20.29 -6.05 -5.48
C TYR A 94 -20.08 -6.17 -7.00
N ARG A 95 -21.10 -5.89 -7.79
CA ARG A 95 -21.00 -5.97 -9.25
C ARG A 95 -20.00 -4.96 -9.85
N HIS A 96 -19.97 -3.72 -9.34
CA HIS A 96 -19.19 -2.64 -9.96
C HIS A 96 -17.83 -2.38 -9.30
N ASN A 97 -17.66 -2.78 -8.03
CA ASN A 97 -16.40 -2.54 -7.32
C ASN A 97 -15.66 -3.86 -7.06
N PHE A 98 -16.27 -4.78 -6.34
CA PHE A 98 -15.64 -6.05 -5.97
C PHE A 98 -15.36 -6.94 -7.19
N LEU A 99 -16.36 -7.25 -8.00
CA LEU A 99 -16.22 -8.17 -9.14
C LEU A 99 -15.26 -7.62 -10.20
N SER A 100 -15.29 -6.30 -10.46
CA SER A 100 -14.33 -5.69 -11.39
C SER A 100 -12.90 -5.82 -10.90
N LEU A 101 -12.67 -5.64 -9.59
CA LEU A 101 -11.36 -5.80 -8.98
C LEU A 101 -10.93 -7.27 -9.00
N LEU A 102 -11.83 -8.20 -8.67
CA LEU A 102 -11.58 -9.65 -8.69
C LEU A 102 -11.14 -10.10 -10.08
N ILE A 103 -11.92 -9.80 -11.13
CA ILE A 103 -11.60 -10.20 -12.50
C ILE A 103 -10.22 -9.69 -12.93
N THR A 104 -9.92 -8.43 -12.64
CA THR A 104 -8.60 -7.86 -12.97
C THR A 104 -7.49 -8.55 -12.17
N THR A 105 -7.72 -8.84 -10.90
CA THR A 105 -6.76 -9.57 -10.06
C THR A 105 -6.47 -10.95 -10.63
N GLU A 106 -7.51 -11.72 -11.02
CA GLU A 106 -7.34 -13.06 -11.60
C GLU A 106 -6.55 -13.03 -12.90
N ILE A 107 -6.83 -12.05 -13.78
CA ILE A 107 -6.04 -11.89 -15.02
C ILE A 107 -4.56 -11.64 -14.69
N TRP A 108 -4.27 -10.76 -13.70
CA TRP A 108 -2.90 -10.50 -13.31
C TRP A 108 -2.25 -11.67 -12.57
N TYR A 109 -3.00 -12.44 -11.77
CA TYR A 109 -2.50 -13.66 -11.14
C TYR A 109 -2.10 -14.69 -12.19
N PHE A 110 -2.92 -14.89 -13.20
CA PHE A 110 -2.59 -15.75 -14.35
C PHE A 110 -1.32 -15.27 -15.06
N LEU A 111 -1.24 -13.99 -15.43
CA LEU A 111 -0.08 -13.43 -16.12
C LEU A 111 1.20 -13.50 -15.29
N MET A 112 1.12 -13.19 -14.00
CA MET A 112 2.26 -13.21 -13.08
C MET A 112 2.73 -14.63 -12.77
N PHE A 113 1.81 -15.61 -12.69
CA PHE A 113 2.16 -17.00 -12.53
C PHE A 113 3.07 -17.49 -13.68
N TRP A 114 2.65 -17.24 -14.90
CA TRP A 114 3.46 -17.61 -16.08
C TRP A 114 4.75 -16.79 -16.17
N PHE A 115 4.69 -15.51 -15.89
CA PHE A 115 5.90 -14.69 -15.85
C PHE A 115 6.91 -15.21 -14.84
N GLN A 116 6.47 -15.65 -13.67
CA GLN A 116 7.33 -16.26 -12.66
C GLN A 116 7.99 -17.54 -13.19
N ILE A 117 7.24 -18.42 -13.84
CA ILE A 117 7.79 -19.65 -14.42
C ILE A 117 8.87 -19.33 -15.45
N PHE A 118 8.62 -18.36 -16.34
CA PHE A 118 9.59 -18.00 -17.39
C PHE A 118 10.84 -17.29 -16.85
N THR A 119 10.77 -16.60 -15.74
CA THR A 119 11.89 -15.79 -15.21
C THR A 119 12.67 -16.48 -14.12
N SER A 120 12.08 -17.41 -13.39
CA SER A 120 12.73 -18.01 -12.21
C SER A 120 13.71 -19.15 -12.54
N GLN A 121 13.89 -19.52 -13.82
CA GLN A 121 14.62 -20.74 -14.20
C GLN A 121 14.17 -21.95 -13.36
N SER A 122 12.98 -21.91 -12.80
CA SER A 122 12.58 -22.88 -11.82
C SER A 122 12.01 -24.09 -12.53
N SER A 123 12.56 -25.12 -12.29
CA SER A 123 12.13 -26.50 -11.96
C SER A 123 10.63 -26.73 -11.64
N VAL A 124 9.73 -25.74 -11.73
CA VAL A 124 8.30 -26.01 -11.51
C VAL A 124 7.79 -27.00 -12.54
N PHE A 125 8.14 -26.83 -13.81
CA PHE A 125 7.83 -27.85 -14.83
C PHE A 125 8.59 -29.15 -14.63
N GLU A 126 9.88 -29.06 -14.23
CA GLU A 126 10.72 -30.22 -13.99
C GLU A 126 10.26 -31.00 -12.76
N ASN A 127 9.83 -30.28 -11.68
CA ASN A 127 9.41 -30.91 -10.43
C ASN A 127 7.96 -31.41 -10.44
N PHE A 128 7.05 -30.79 -11.17
CA PHE A 128 5.61 -31.08 -11.10
C PHE A 128 4.99 -31.55 -12.41
N GLY A 129 5.72 -31.47 -13.52
CA GLY A 129 5.16 -31.72 -14.85
C GLY A 129 4.03 -30.76 -15.21
N ILE A 130 3.43 -30.94 -16.37
CA ILE A 130 2.40 -30.03 -16.89
C ILE A 130 1.14 -30.00 -16.01
N TRP A 131 0.67 -31.15 -15.56
CA TRP A 131 -0.55 -31.27 -14.76
C TRP A 131 -0.39 -30.66 -13.35
N GLY A 132 0.74 -30.90 -12.71
CA GLY A 132 1.04 -30.29 -11.42
C GLY A 132 1.23 -28.77 -11.53
N THR A 133 1.77 -28.27 -12.63
CA THR A 133 1.89 -26.84 -12.88
C THR A 133 0.52 -26.18 -13.07
N LEU A 134 -0.39 -26.83 -13.84
CA LEU A 134 -1.75 -26.35 -14.02
C LEU A 134 -2.54 -26.39 -12.71
N ALA A 135 -2.39 -27.42 -11.89
CA ALA A 135 -3.01 -27.50 -10.57
C ALA A 135 -2.55 -26.34 -9.68
N ARG A 136 -1.23 -26.08 -9.62
CA ARG A 136 -0.69 -24.93 -8.86
C ARG A 136 -1.16 -23.58 -9.38
N MET A 137 -1.33 -23.43 -10.68
CA MET A 137 -1.93 -22.21 -11.25
C MET A 137 -3.35 -22.01 -10.73
N VAL A 138 -4.17 -23.05 -10.73
CA VAL A 138 -5.55 -22.99 -10.21
C VAL A 138 -5.56 -22.68 -8.71
N GLU A 139 -4.71 -23.35 -7.92
CA GLU A 139 -4.56 -23.07 -6.48
C GLU A 139 -4.17 -21.60 -6.24
N THR A 140 -3.25 -21.06 -7.05
CA THR A 140 -2.83 -19.66 -6.97
C THR A 140 -3.98 -18.70 -7.29
N MET A 141 -4.77 -18.99 -8.34
CA MET A 141 -5.96 -18.22 -8.69
C MET A 141 -7.05 -18.32 -7.61
N LEU A 142 -7.14 -19.42 -6.90
CA LEU A 142 -8.03 -19.57 -5.74
C LEU A 142 -7.46 -18.97 -4.43
N PHE A 143 -6.37 -18.24 -4.51
CA PHE A 143 -5.66 -17.63 -3.36
C PHE A 143 -5.18 -18.64 -2.30
N GLN A 144 -5.03 -19.91 -2.65
CA GLN A 144 -4.53 -20.95 -1.74
C GLN A 144 -2.99 -20.90 -1.63
N ASN A 145 -2.31 -20.45 -2.67
CA ASN A 145 -0.87 -20.24 -2.68
C ASN A 145 -0.53 -18.78 -2.93
N GLN A 146 0.50 -18.28 -2.24
CA GLN A 146 1.01 -16.95 -2.52
C GLN A 146 1.91 -16.98 -3.76
N LEU A 147 1.71 -16.02 -4.67
CA LEU A 147 2.67 -15.76 -5.72
C LEU A 147 4.02 -15.36 -5.12
N ALA A 148 5.12 -15.85 -5.69
CA ALA A 148 6.47 -15.49 -5.23
C ALA A 148 6.79 -13.98 -5.36
N PHE A 149 5.98 -13.22 -6.08
CA PHE A 149 6.04 -11.76 -6.07
C PHE A 149 5.39 -11.22 -4.80
N ALA A 150 6.23 -10.85 -3.84
CA ALA A 150 5.79 -10.31 -2.54
C ALA A 150 4.85 -9.09 -2.65
N SER A 151 4.78 -8.42 -3.81
CA SER A 151 3.84 -7.32 -4.05
C SER A 151 2.38 -7.77 -4.13
N MET A 152 2.11 -9.01 -4.51
CA MET A 152 0.77 -9.49 -4.81
C MET A 152 -0.10 -9.74 -3.57
N TRP A 153 0.47 -9.77 -2.36
CA TRP A 153 -0.27 -9.93 -1.10
C TRP A 153 -1.38 -8.88 -0.88
N TYR A 154 -1.18 -7.69 -1.46
CA TYR A 154 -2.14 -6.59 -1.32
C TYR A 154 -3.50 -6.90 -1.99
N MET A 155 -3.50 -7.68 -3.07
CA MET A 155 -4.73 -7.96 -3.82
C MET A 155 -5.72 -8.85 -3.06
N PRO A 156 -5.35 -10.01 -2.47
CA PRO A 156 -6.25 -10.76 -1.60
C PRO A 156 -6.73 -9.94 -0.39
N MET A 157 -5.84 -9.14 0.21
CA MET A 157 -6.19 -8.28 1.34
C MET A 157 -7.27 -7.26 0.96
N ILE A 158 -7.08 -6.51 -0.13
CA ILE A 158 -8.07 -5.49 -0.54
C ILE A 158 -9.38 -6.12 -1.04
N LEU A 159 -9.34 -7.31 -1.65
CA LEU A 159 -10.55 -8.06 -2.00
C LEU A 159 -11.33 -8.45 -0.75
N GLY A 160 -10.67 -8.96 0.30
CA GLY A 160 -11.28 -9.25 1.59
C GLY A 160 -11.93 -8.01 2.23
N VAL A 161 -11.24 -6.88 2.19
CA VAL A 161 -11.78 -5.59 2.64
C VAL A 161 -13.04 -5.21 1.84
N TYR A 162 -13.00 -5.30 0.50
CA TYR A 162 -14.16 -4.95 -0.33
C TYR A 162 -15.34 -5.92 -0.15
N LEU A 163 -15.08 -7.16 0.23
CA LEU A 163 -16.12 -8.13 0.53
C LEU A 163 -16.89 -7.75 1.81
N THR A 164 -16.20 -7.26 2.83
CA THR A 164 -16.78 -6.95 4.14
C THR A 164 -17.20 -5.48 4.29
N LEU A 165 -16.68 -4.58 3.45
CA LEU A 165 -16.89 -3.14 3.55
C LEU A 165 -18.38 -2.69 3.52
N PRO A 166 -19.29 -3.28 2.70
CA PRO A 166 -20.72 -2.93 2.75
C PRO A 166 -21.35 -3.14 4.14
N PHE A 167 -21.01 -4.22 4.83
CA PHE A 167 -21.52 -4.50 6.17
C PHE A 167 -21.01 -3.50 7.21
N VAL A 168 -19.73 -3.10 7.09
CA VAL A 168 -19.13 -2.06 7.95
C VAL A 168 -19.83 -0.71 7.74
N ILE A 169 -20.17 -0.36 6.49
CA ILE A 169 -20.90 0.87 6.16
C ILE A 169 -22.30 0.83 6.76
N MET A 170 -23.03 -0.27 6.56
CA MET A 170 -24.40 -0.43 7.12
C MET A 170 -24.39 -0.33 8.65
N ALA A 171 -23.45 -1.00 9.33
CA ALA A 171 -23.33 -0.93 10.78
C ALA A 171 -23.01 0.49 11.25
N LYS A 172 -22.07 1.18 10.59
CA LYS A 172 -21.73 2.58 10.87
C LYS A 172 -22.96 3.49 10.72
N ASP A 173 -23.67 3.40 9.59
CA ASP A 173 -24.79 4.27 9.29
C ASP A 173 -25.93 4.06 10.28
N ARG A 174 -26.21 2.81 10.66
CA ARG A 174 -27.21 2.46 11.68
C ARG A 174 -26.86 3.02 13.05
N LEU A 175 -25.61 2.86 13.50
CA LEU A 175 -25.15 3.36 14.79
C LEU A 175 -25.14 4.90 14.82
N VAL A 176 -24.71 5.55 13.75
CA VAL A 176 -24.71 7.02 13.66
C VAL A 176 -26.16 7.56 13.70
N SER A 177 -27.07 6.95 12.94
CA SER A 177 -28.49 7.39 12.89
C SER A 177 -29.23 7.18 14.21
N SER A 178 -28.83 6.19 15.02
CA SER A 178 -29.41 5.92 16.34
C SER A 178 -28.77 6.74 17.48
N GLY A 179 -27.94 7.72 17.20
CA GLY A 179 -27.23 8.54 18.20
C GLY A 179 -25.99 7.85 18.80
N GLY A 180 -25.68 6.61 18.41
CA GLY A 180 -24.52 5.85 18.85
C GLY A 180 -23.20 6.17 18.15
N GLY A 181 -23.06 7.37 17.56
CA GLY A 181 -21.92 7.75 16.72
C GLY A 181 -20.54 7.68 17.38
N LYS A 182 -20.45 7.59 18.71
CA LYS A 182 -19.18 7.37 19.42
C LYS A 182 -18.90 5.88 19.67
N VAL A 183 -19.94 5.09 19.83
CA VAL A 183 -19.85 3.65 20.20
C VAL A 183 -19.16 2.82 19.12
N TRP A 184 -19.37 3.16 17.86
CA TRP A 184 -18.78 2.42 16.76
C TRP A 184 -17.24 2.55 16.67
N TYR A 185 -16.63 3.51 17.38
CA TYR A 185 -15.18 3.61 17.49
C TYR A 185 -14.57 2.65 18.52
N VAL A 186 -15.36 2.12 19.47
CA VAL A 186 -14.86 1.24 20.53
C VAL A 186 -14.12 0.02 19.97
N PRO A 187 -14.70 -0.78 19.04
CA PRO A 187 -13.98 -1.91 18.46
C PRO A 187 -12.72 -1.51 17.70
N LEU A 188 -12.67 -0.30 17.15
CA LEU A 188 -11.52 0.23 16.44
C LEU A 188 -10.37 0.61 17.36
N VAL A 189 -10.70 1.19 18.52
CA VAL A 189 -9.70 1.49 19.56
C VAL A 189 -9.11 0.18 20.08
N VAL A 190 -9.96 -0.81 20.37
CA VAL A 190 -9.49 -2.14 20.78
C VAL A 190 -8.61 -2.77 19.71
N LEU A 191 -9.04 -2.74 18.44
CA LEU A 191 -8.26 -3.24 17.31
C LEU A 191 -6.90 -2.55 17.21
N TYR A 192 -6.85 -1.22 17.33
CA TYR A 192 -5.61 -0.45 17.29
C TYR A 192 -4.66 -0.84 18.44
N LEU A 193 -5.19 -0.96 19.66
CA LEU A 193 -4.38 -1.36 20.81
C LEU A 193 -3.80 -2.76 20.64
N VAL A 194 -4.64 -3.73 20.27
CA VAL A 194 -4.25 -5.15 20.18
C VAL A 194 -3.35 -5.42 18.96
N SER A 195 -3.67 -4.84 17.81
CA SER A 195 -2.96 -5.17 16.55
C SER A 195 -1.75 -4.29 16.28
N MET A 196 -1.64 -3.13 16.91
CA MET A 196 -0.55 -2.18 16.64
C MET A 196 0.23 -1.79 17.88
N VAL A 197 -0.45 -1.39 18.97
CA VAL A 197 0.25 -0.85 20.16
C VAL A 197 0.94 -1.96 20.94
N ILE A 198 0.23 -3.04 21.30
CA ILE A 198 0.82 -4.17 22.05
C ILE A 198 2.01 -4.79 21.30
N PRO A 199 1.91 -5.14 20.01
CA PRO A 199 3.06 -5.66 19.26
C PRO A 199 4.25 -4.68 19.19
N ALA A 200 3.98 -3.36 19.10
CA ALA A 200 5.05 -2.35 19.11
C ALA A 200 5.76 -2.27 20.46
N ILE A 201 5.02 -2.35 21.57
CA ILE A 201 5.58 -2.42 22.92
C ILE A 201 6.43 -3.69 23.07
N ASN A 202 5.91 -4.85 22.66
CA ASN A 202 6.66 -6.11 22.72
C ASN A 202 7.96 -6.05 21.89
N ASN A 203 7.91 -5.46 20.70
CA ASN A 203 9.11 -5.25 19.89
C ASN A 203 10.13 -4.34 20.61
N LEU A 204 9.67 -3.26 21.23
CA LEU A 204 10.55 -2.36 21.98
C LEU A 204 11.17 -3.08 23.18
N LEU A 205 10.38 -3.82 23.98
CA LEU A 205 10.89 -4.63 25.09
C LEU A 205 11.95 -5.64 24.63
N HIS A 206 11.71 -6.32 23.51
CA HIS A 206 12.68 -7.24 22.92
C HIS A 206 13.99 -6.52 22.53
N LEU A 207 13.90 -5.34 21.90
CA LEU A 207 15.08 -4.54 21.52
C LEU A 207 15.89 -4.08 22.74
N LEU A 208 15.21 -3.88 23.89
CA LEU A 208 15.83 -3.51 25.17
C LEU A 208 16.33 -4.71 25.99
N GLY A 209 16.24 -5.94 25.46
CA GLY A 209 16.69 -7.15 26.14
C GLY A 209 15.76 -7.64 27.27
N VAL A 210 14.53 -7.11 27.34
CA VAL A 210 13.54 -7.53 28.35
C VAL A 210 12.85 -8.80 27.85
N SER A 211 12.80 -9.83 28.70
CA SER A 211 12.18 -11.13 28.37
C SER A 211 10.68 -11.20 28.63
N HIS A 212 10.08 -10.16 29.16
CA HIS A 212 8.65 -10.09 29.43
C HIS A 212 7.90 -9.54 28.22
N TYR A 213 6.80 -10.21 27.83
CA TYR A 213 5.96 -9.82 26.72
C TYR A 213 4.51 -9.73 27.18
N PHE A 214 3.76 -8.76 26.62
CA PHE A 214 2.33 -8.72 26.74
C PHE A 214 1.71 -9.70 25.75
N ASP A 215 1.08 -10.74 26.25
CA ASP A 215 0.35 -11.69 25.42
C ASP A 215 -1.15 -11.37 25.50
N SER A 216 -1.72 -11.03 24.36
CA SER A 216 -3.14 -10.73 24.27
C SER A 216 -3.90 -11.96 23.76
N ALA A 217 -4.83 -12.46 24.56
CA ALA A 217 -5.75 -13.49 24.13
C ALA A 217 -6.72 -13.00 23.02
N ILE A 218 -6.89 -11.68 22.90
CA ILE A 218 -7.67 -11.07 21.82
C ILE A 218 -6.70 -10.74 20.68
N THR A 219 -6.89 -11.37 19.53
CA THR A 219 -6.07 -11.17 18.33
C THR A 219 -6.90 -10.52 17.22
N GLU A 220 -6.22 -9.98 16.21
CA GLU A 220 -6.88 -9.45 15.01
C GLU A 220 -7.70 -10.51 14.26
N THR A 221 -7.40 -11.80 14.43
CA THR A 221 -8.15 -12.92 13.85
C THR A 221 -9.60 -12.97 14.36
N TYR A 222 -9.82 -12.55 15.60
CA TYR A 222 -11.16 -12.50 16.21
C TYR A 222 -11.86 -11.16 16.01
N LEU A 223 -11.13 -10.13 15.61
CA LEU A 223 -11.64 -8.80 15.30
C LEU A 223 -11.70 -8.59 13.77
N PHE A 224 -11.52 -7.37 13.35
CA PHE A 224 -11.31 -7.04 11.93
C PHE A 224 -9.82 -6.91 11.63
N PRO A 225 -9.36 -7.13 10.37
CA PRO A 225 -8.00 -6.83 9.99
C PRO A 225 -7.65 -5.37 10.32
N PHE A 226 -6.48 -5.12 10.89
CA PHE A 226 -6.03 -3.77 11.30
C PHE A 226 -6.03 -2.75 10.14
N TYR A 227 -6.09 -3.19 8.91
CA TYR A 227 -6.22 -2.35 7.72
C TYR A 227 -7.45 -1.44 7.74
N TYR A 228 -8.51 -1.81 8.49
CA TYR A 228 -9.68 -0.97 8.70
C TYR A 228 -9.38 0.34 9.44
N ILE A 229 -8.33 0.37 10.26
CA ILE A 229 -7.86 1.60 10.92
C ILE A 229 -7.55 2.67 9.87
N TYR A 230 -6.81 2.30 8.81
CA TYR A 230 -6.48 3.22 7.73
C TYR A 230 -7.71 3.69 6.95
N ILE A 231 -8.64 2.78 6.67
CA ILE A 231 -9.89 3.10 5.97
C ILE A 231 -10.69 4.15 6.75
N ILE A 232 -10.79 3.97 8.06
CA ILE A 232 -11.55 4.85 8.93
C ILE A 232 -10.85 6.20 9.12
N VAL A 233 -9.54 6.21 9.28
CA VAL A 233 -8.75 7.46 9.31
C VAL A 233 -8.97 8.23 8.01
N GLY A 234 -8.88 7.59 6.85
CA GLY A 234 -9.14 8.22 5.55
C GLY A 234 -10.57 8.75 5.41
N TYR A 235 -11.57 7.99 5.86
CA TYR A 235 -12.95 8.45 5.94
C TYR A 235 -13.10 9.71 6.79
N ARG A 236 -12.52 9.72 7.99
CA ARG A 236 -12.59 10.88 8.91
C ARG A 236 -11.90 12.12 8.35
N ILE A 237 -10.76 11.95 7.69
CA ILE A 237 -10.07 13.05 7.02
C ILE A 237 -10.95 13.58 5.85
N GLY A 238 -11.54 12.68 5.06
CA GLY A 238 -12.48 13.06 4.01
C GLY A 238 -13.69 13.86 4.50
N GLN A 239 -14.12 13.61 5.75
CA GLN A 239 -15.18 14.39 6.43
C GLN A 239 -14.67 15.71 7.05
N GLY A 240 -13.38 16.01 6.96
CA GLY A 240 -12.81 17.24 7.53
C GLY A 240 -12.62 17.20 9.04
N ALA A 241 -12.50 16.02 9.66
CA ALA A 241 -12.38 15.87 11.11
C ALA A 241 -11.22 16.69 11.72
N PHE A 242 -10.15 16.91 10.95
CA PHE A 242 -8.97 17.63 11.40
C PHE A 242 -8.86 19.06 10.87
N SER A 243 -9.91 19.60 10.22
CA SER A 243 -9.89 20.94 9.64
C SER A 243 -9.68 22.07 10.64
N ARG A 244 -10.02 21.86 11.93
CA ARG A 244 -9.78 22.83 13.01
C ARG A 244 -8.30 22.97 13.41
N LEU A 245 -7.46 21.97 13.14
CA LEU A 245 -6.03 22.04 13.45
C LEU A 245 -5.34 23.02 12.49
N LYS A 246 -4.37 23.78 13.00
CA LYS A 246 -3.54 24.64 12.15
C LYS A 246 -2.66 23.79 11.22
N THR A 247 -2.43 24.23 9.99
CA THR A 247 -1.68 23.46 8.99
C THR A 247 -0.25 23.15 9.44
N TRP A 248 0.41 24.09 10.12
CA TRP A 248 1.76 23.86 10.64
C TRP A 248 1.80 22.74 11.70
N VAL A 249 0.72 22.58 12.51
CA VAL A 249 0.62 21.48 13.49
C VAL A 249 0.55 20.14 12.76
N VAL A 250 -0.27 20.06 11.71
CA VAL A 250 -0.38 18.83 10.89
C VAL A 250 0.95 18.52 10.21
N ALA A 251 1.65 19.53 9.70
CA ALA A 251 2.97 19.39 9.11
C ALA A 251 4.01 18.91 10.15
N LEU A 252 3.99 19.48 11.35
CA LEU A 252 4.87 19.06 12.45
C LEU A 252 4.61 17.57 12.82
N VAL A 253 3.34 17.16 12.91
CA VAL A 253 2.97 15.77 13.17
C VAL A 253 3.47 14.86 12.04
N ALA A 254 3.28 15.24 10.77
CA ALA A 254 3.73 14.44 9.64
C ALA A 254 5.26 14.25 9.64
N VAL A 255 6.01 15.34 9.78
CA VAL A 255 7.49 15.32 9.81
C VAL A 255 7.99 14.64 11.07
N GLY A 256 7.46 14.99 12.24
CA GLY A 256 7.89 14.42 13.52
C GLY A 256 7.68 12.91 13.59
N THR A 257 6.52 12.42 13.18
CA THR A 257 6.24 10.96 13.14
C THR A 257 7.09 10.24 12.09
N PHE A 258 7.34 10.86 10.95
CA PHE A 258 8.25 10.31 9.94
C PHE A 258 9.68 10.19 10.45
N LEU A 259 10.21 11.26 11.04
CA LEU A 259 11.57 11.27 11.63
C LEU A 259 11.67 10.28 12.79
N PHE A 260 10.63 10.18 13.62
CA PHE A 260 10.56 9.18 14.69
C PHE A 260 10.66 7.75 14.11
N CYS A 261 9.90 7.43 13.05
CA CYS A 261 9.99 6.13 12.40
C CYS A 261 11.39 5.87 11.80
N CYS A 262 12.04 6.88 11.22
CA CYS A 262 13.41 6.76 10.72
C CYS A 262 14.42 6.51 11.84
N GLY A 263 14.34 7.27 12.94
CA GLY A 263 15.20 7.08 14.11
C GLY A 263 15.00 5.71 14.77
N TYR A 264 13.75 5.30 14.93
CA TYR A 264 13.41 3.97 15.45
C TYR A 264 13.91 2.84 14.54
N GLN A 265 13.80 3.00 13.22
CA GLN A 265 14.33 2.02 12.26
C GLN A 265 15.86 1.92 12.32
N LEU A 266 16.58 3.05 12.45
CA LEU A 266 18.03 3.03 12.61
C LEU A 266 18.45 2.36 13.91
N PHE A 267 17.75 2.66 15.01
CA PHE A 267 17.95 1.99 16.28
C PHE A 267 17.70 0.48 16.17
N ALA A 268 16.61 0.07 15.53
CA ALA A 268 16.28 -1.33 15.36
C ALA A 268 17.32 -2.08 14.51
N TYR A 269 17.89 -1.45 13.49
CA TYR A 269 18.98 -2.06 12.70
C TYR A 269 20.21 -2.39 13.54
N SER A 270 20.52 -1.58 14.55
CA SER A 270 21.66 -1.81 15.42
C SER A 270 21.44 -2.93 16.45
N GLN A 271 20.17 -3.24 16.76
CA GLN A 271 19.80 -4.21 17.79
C GLN A 271 19.24 -5.52 17.23
N LYS A 272 18.45 -5.45 16.18
CA LYS A 272 17.78 -6.59 15.56
C LYS A 272 17.80 -6.47 14.04
N PRO A 273 18.55 -7.35 13.35
CA PRO A 273 18.80 -7.23 11.91
C PRO A 273 17.53 -7.31 11.05
N ASP A 274 16.52 -8.03 11.49
CA ASP A 274 15.32 -8.32 10.68
C ASP A 274 14.14 -7.39 10.97
N TYR A 275 14.34 -6.37 11.83
CA TYR A 275 13.27 -5.44 12.14
C TYR A 275 13.07 -4.39 11.05
N LEU A 276 11.84 -4.25 10.63
CA LEU A 276 11.39 -3.17 9.74
C LEU A 276 10.14 -2.51 10.32
N VAL A 277 10.09 -1.18 10.28
CA VAL A 277 8.84 -0.45 10.50
C VAL A 277 7.80 -0.99 9.53
N SER A 278 6.72 -1.56 10.06
CA SER A 278 5.68 -2.26 9.29
C SER A 278 4.38 -1.46 9.23
N TYR A 279 3.44 -1.95 8.42
CA TYR A 279 2.09 -1.38 8.35
C TYR A 279 1.31 -1.49 9.68
N SER A 280 1.67 -2.44 10.56
CA SER A 280 1.11 -2.57 11.91
C SER A 280 1.77 -1.65 12.95
N SER A 281 2.76 -0.84 12.58
CA SER A 281 3.34 0.15 13.48
C SER A 281 2.29 1.22 13.85
N PRO A 282 2.08 1.52 15.16
CA PRO A 282 1.05 2.46 15.60
C PRO A 282 1.30 3.91 15.13
N VAL A 283 2.52 4.24 14.74
CA VAL A 283 2.89 5.59 14.28
C VAL A 283 2.56 5.78 12.79
N ILE A 284 2.55 4.72 12.00
CA ILE A 284 2.29 4.82 10.54
C ILE A 284 0.89 5.36 10.22
N PRO A 285 -0.21 4.98 10.91
CA PRO A 285 -1.53 5.60 10.67
C PRO A 285 -1.53 7.11 10.92
N VAL A 286 -0.77 7.57 11.91
CA VAL A 286 -0.65 9.01 12.23
C VAL A 286 0.15 9.72 11.16
N CYS A 287 1.30 9.18 10.77
CA CYS A 287 2.16 9.73 9.72
C CYS A 287 1.43 9.83 8.37
N ALA A 288 0.84 8.71 7.92
CA ALA A 288 0.10 8.66 6.67
C ALA A 288 -1.16 9.55 6.71
N GLY A 289 -1.86 9.59 7.84
CA GLY A 289 -3.03 10.45 8.05
C GLY A 289 -2.69 11.94 7.99
N ALA A 290 -1.60 12.35 8.63
CA ALA A 290 -1.12 13.73 8.58
C ALA A 290 -0.71 14.12 7.15
N LEU A 291 -0.01 13.26 6.41
CA LEU A 291 0.31 13.49 5.00
C LEU A 291 -0.95 13.59 4.13
N PHE A 292 -1.92 12.69 4.33
CA PHE A 292 -3.20 12.72 3.62
C PHE A 292 -3.95 14.04 3.87
N GLU A 293 -3.99 14.51 5.14
CA GLU A 293 -4.62 15.77 5.51
C GLU A 293 -3.90 16.98 4.89
N LEU A 294 -2.55 16.97 4.84
CA LEU A 294 -1.79 18.00 4.14
C LEU A 294 -2.13 18.05 2.64
N CYS A 295 -2.22 16.90 1.98
CA CYS A 295 -2.65 16.83 0.58
C CYS A 295 -4.07 17.38 0.41
N ARG A 296 -4.98 17.09 1.35
CA ARG A 296 -6.36 17.60 1.32
C ARG A 296 -6.40 19.12 1.42
N ARG A 297 -5.55 19.71 2.24
CA ARG A 297 -5.45 21.18 2.41
C ARG A 297 -4.76 21.85 1.22
N GLY A 298 -3.74 21.18 0.68
CA GLY A 298 -2.94 21.69 -0.44
C GLY A 298 -3.58 21.56 -1.82
N GLY A 299 -4.87 21.17 -1.92
CA GLY A 299 -5.53 20.87 -3.20
C GLY A 299 -5.37 21.93 -4.27
N GLU A 300 -5.48 23.22 -3.93
CA GLU A 300 -5.30 24.33 -4.87
C GLU A 300 -3.85 24.49 -5.36
N SER A 301 -2.86 24.21 -4.52
CA SER A 301 -1.44 24.30 -4.89
C SER A 301 -1.07 23.31 -5.99
N PHE A 302 -1.81 22.21 -6.11
CA PHE A 302 -1.59 21.18 -7.13
C PHE A 302 -2.28 21.47 -8.46
N ARG A 303 -3.08 22.52 -8.55
CA ARG A 303 -3.91 22.82 -9.73
C ARG A 303 -3.10 23.04 -11.01
N ARG A 304 -1.90 23.60 -10.89
CA ARG A 304 -0.96 23.74 -12.01
C ARG A 304 -0.60 22.39 -12.64
N TRP A 305 -0.56 21.32 -11.83
CA TRP A 305 -0.17 19.98 -12.23
C TRP A 305 -1.37 19.02 -12.35
N GLU A 306 -2.60 19.55 -12.41
CA GLU A 306 -3.83 18.73 -12.42
C GLU A 306 -3.83 17.68 -13.53
N LYS A 307 -3.46 18.06 -14.77
CA LYS A 307 -3.48 17.13 -15.91
C LYS A 307 -2.53 15.93 -15.73
N PRO A 308 -1.22 16.10 -15.47
CA PRO A 308 -0.34 14.97 -15.25
C PRO A 308 -0.67 14.17 -13.99
N ILE A 309 -1.06 14.81 -12.88
CA ILE A 309 -1.46 14.12 -11.65
C ILE A 309 -2.69 13.24 -11.89
N THR A 310 -3.72 13.77 -12.53
CA THR A 310 -4.94 13.02 -12.84
C THR A 310 -4.65 11.86 -13.80
N TYR A 311 -3.76 12.05 -14.77
CA TYR A 311 -3.33 10.97 -15.66
C TYR A 311 -2.63 9.86 -14.89
N LEU A 312 -1.61 10.18 -14.10
CA LEU A 312 -0.87 9.21 -13.27
C LEU A 312 -1.79 8.50 -12.27
N SER A 313 -2.71 9.24 -11.64
CA SER A 313 -3.70 8.66 -10.73
C SER A 313 -4.59 7.63 -11.43
N LYS A 314 -5.03 7.89 -12.66
CA LYS A 314 -5.87 6.95 -13.43
C LYS A 314 -5.14 5.66 -13.78
N ILE A 315 -3.84 5.73 -14.03
CA ILE A 315 -3.03 4.56 -14.41
C ILE A 315 -2.31 3.91 -13.21
N ALA A 316 -2.45 4.45 -12.00
CA ALA A 316 -1.73 3.98 -10.80
C ALA A 316 -1.95 2.47 -10.53
N PHE A 317 -3.16 1.97 -10.78
CA PHE A 317 -3.46 0.54 -10.66
C PHE A 317 -2.68 -0.32 -11.69
N GLY A 318 -2.55 0.15 -12.91
CA GLY A 318 -1.70 -0.49 -13.93
C GLY A 318 -0.22 -0.47 -13.55
N ILE A 319 0.28 0.68 -13.03
CA ILE A 319 1.66 0.80 -12.55
C ILE A 319 1.93 -0.23 -11.45
N TYR A 320 0.98 -0.44 -10.53
CA TYR A 320 1.11 -1.42 -9.45
C TYR A 320 1.50 -2.82 -9.95
N PHE A 321 0.99 -3.27 -11.08
CA PHE A 321 1.35 -4.58 -11.64
C PHE A 321 2.58 -4.53 -12.56
N VAL A 322 2.63 -3.55 -13.45
CA VAL A 322 3.62 -3.52 -14.53
C VAL A 322 5.04 -3.21 -14.02
N HIS A 323 5.18 -2.35 -12.98
CA HIS A 323 6.50 -1.97 -12.46
C HIS A 323 7.32 -3.16 -11.97
N ILE A 324 6.67 -4.18 -11.38
CA ILE A 324 7.34 -5.40 -10.91
C ILE A 324 7.91 -6.21 -12.07
N VAL A 325 7.16 -6.32 -13.16
CA VAL A 325 7.60 -7.03 -14.39
C VAL A 325 8.85 -6.36 -14.95
N ILE A 326 8.81 -5.03 -15.11
CA ILE A 326 9.94 -4.25 -15.63
C ILE A 326 11.13 -4.35 -14.67
N MET A 327 10.91 -4.15 -13.38
CA MET A 327 11.97 -4.18 -12.37
C MET A 327 12.66 -5.55 -12.32
N THR A 328 11.91 -6.64 -12.47
CA THR A 328 12.47 -8.00 -12.54
C THR A 328 13.33 -8.18 -13.80
N GLY A 329 12.85 -7.74 -14.95
CA GLY A 329 13.60 -7.76 -16.21
C GLY A 329 14.88 -6.92 -16.14
N LEU A 330 14.81 -5.72 -15.56
CA LEU A 330 15.98 -4.84 -15.37
C LEU A 330 17.04 -5.51 -14.49
N ILE A 331 16.66 -6.13 -13.38
CA ILE A 331 17.63 -6.82 -12.51
C ILE A 331 18.30 -7.96 -13.24
N TYR A 332 17.54 -8.72 -14.05
CA TYR A 332 18.11 -9.79 -14.87
C TYR A 332 19.16 -9.24 -15.85
N ILE A 333 18.89 -8.12 -16.52
CA ILE A 333 19.83 -7.45 -17.40
C ILE A 333 21.05 -6.93 -16.63
N LEU A 334 20.82 -6.21 -15.51
CA LEU A 334 21.90 -5.63 -14.70
C LEU A 334 22.87 -6.67 -14.13
N ARG A 335 22.40 -7.89 -13.86
CA ARG A 335 23.28 -9.00 -13.42
C ARG A 335 24.24 -9.46 -14.51
N ARG A 336 23.96 -9.18 -15.77
CA ARG A 336 24.79 -9.56 -16.94
C ARG A 336 25.66 -8.41 -17.46
N CYS A 337 25.31 -7.16 -17.13
CA CYS A 337 26.01 -5.96 -17.56
C CYS A 337 26.75 -5.36 -16.38
N SER A 338 28.07 -5.30 -16.43
CA SER A 338 28.88 -4.59 -15.44
C SER A 338 28.77 -3.09 -15.69
N MET A 339 28.00 -2.40 -14.85
CA MET A 339 27.85 -0.92 -14.88
C MET A 339 28.30 -0.35 -13.52
N PRO A 340 29.54 0.16 -13.41
CA PRO A 340 30.11 0.61 -12.12
C PRO A 340 29.25 1.63 -11.37
N VAL A 341 28.61 2.57 -12.08
CA VAL A 341 27.73 3.58 -11.47
C VAL A 341 26.52 2.94 -10.78
N LEU A 342 26.03 1.80 -11.27
CA LEU A 342 24.90 1.07 -10.69
C LEU A 342 25.32 0.12 -9.55
N GLU A 343 26.61 0.03 -9.22
CA GLU A 343 27.08 -0.66 -8.01
C GLU A 343 26.74 0.14 -6.76
N LEU A 344 26.62 1.47 -6.88
CA LEU A 344 26.14 2.33 -5.80
C LEU A 344 24.65 2.06 -5.56
N ARG A 345 24.31 1.45 -4.44
CA ARG A 345 22.94 1.03 -4.12
C ARG A 345 21.91 2.16 -4.19
N PRO A 346 22.15 3.38 -3.65
CA PRO A 346 21.21 4.49 -3.81
C PRO A 346 20.92 4.83 -5.27
N VAL A 347 21.94 4.86 -6.11
CA VAL A 347 21.80 5.15 -7.54
C VAL A 347 21.02 4.05 -8.24
N ARG A 348 21.27 2.79 -7.90
CA ARG A 348 20.52 1.63 -8.41
C ARG A 348 19.06 1.70 -8.04
N VAL A 349 18.70 2.09 -6.80
CA VAL A 349 17.30 2.27 -6.38
C VAL A 349 16.60 3.31 -7.23
N ILE A 350 17.22 4.49 -7.39
CA ILE A 350 16.66 5.58 -8.21
C ILE A 350 16.51 5.14 -9.67
N PHE A 351 17.51 4.48 -10.23
CA PHE A 351 17.46 3.96 -11.59
C PHE A 351 16.33 2.96 -11.80
N LEU A 352 16.21 1.96 -10.90
CA LEU A 352 15.13 0.97 -10.95
C LEU A 352 13.76 1.63 -10.83
N GLU A 353 13.61 2.62 -9.95
CA GLU A 353 12.35 3.36 -9.77
C GLU A 353 11.98 4.12 -11.04
N VAL A 354 12.88 4.96 -11.54
CA VAL A 354 12.60 5.81 -12.71
C VAL A 354 12.30 4.98 -13.95
N VAL A 355 13.09 3.93 -14.21
CA VAL A 355 12.90 3.10 -15.39
C VAL A 355 11.68 2.22 -15.27
N SER A 356 11.39 1.66 -14.08
CA SER A 356 10.21 0.79 -13.90
C SER A 356 8.91 1.59 -13.94
N VAL A 357 8.83 2.75 -13.31
CA VAL A 357 7.64 3.62 -13.35
C VAL A 357 7.48 4.23 -14.74
N GLY A 358 8.54 4.78 -15.33
CA GLY A 358 8.51 5.35 -16.68
C GLY A 358 8.12 4.33 -17.75
N GLY A 359 8.73 3.14 -17.70
CA GLY A 359 8.37 2.01 -18.57
C GLY A 359 6.94 1.54 -18.36
N SER A 360 6.45 1.53 -17.12
CA SER A 360 5.04 1.21 -16.82
C SER A 360 4.09 2.20 -17.47
N ILE A 361 4.37 3.49 -17.38
CA ILE A 361 3.57 4.54 -18.03
C ILE A 361 3.50 4.31 -19.54
N LEU A 362 4.64 4.02 -20.16
CA LEU A 362 4.72 3.76 -21.60
C LEU A 362 3.94 2.50 -22.01
N ILE A 363 4.12 1.39 -21.30
CA ILE A 363 3.42 0.12 -21.58
C ILE A 363 1.93 0.30 -21.41
N ILE A 364 1.48 0.93 -20.31
CA ILE A 364 0.05 1.16 -20.06
C ILE A 364 -0.53 2.08 -21.13
N TRP A 365 0.19 3.13 -21.53
CA TRP A 365 -0.24 4.02 -22.60
C TRP A 365 -0.43 3.26 -23.93
N LEU A 366 0.50 2.39 -24.29
CA LEU A 366 0.40 1.56 -25.50
C LEU A 366 -0.76 0.58 -25.43
N LEU A 367 -0.85 -0.20 -24.34
CA LEU A 367 -1.87 -1.25 -24.20
C LEU A 367 -3.27 -0.67 -23.97
N SER A 368 -3.40 0.51 -23.37
CA SER A 368 -4.70 1.16 -23.14
C SER A 368 -5.40 1.64 -24.43
N LYS A 369 -4.70 1.63 -25.58
CA LYS A 369 -5.33 1.83 -26.91
C LYS A 369 -6.31 0.72 -27.24
N VAL A 370 -6.12 -0.48 -26.69
CA VAL A 370 -7.03 -1.61 -26.82
C VAL A 370 -8.07 -1.56 -25.70
N LYS A 371 -9.35 -1.41 -26.05
CA LYS A 371 -10.45 -1.23 -25.08
C LYS A 371 -10.52 -2.34 -24.02
N ILE A 372 -10.25 -3.59 -24.39
CA ILE A 372 -10.27 -4.74 -23.48
C ILE A 372 -9.17 -4.61 -22.43
N PHE A 373 -7.93 -4.30 -22.82
CA PHE A 373 -6.82 -4.12 -21.89
C PHE A 373 -7.02 -2.90 -20.98
N LYS A 374 -7.51 -1.78 -21.54
CA LYS A 374 -7.86 -0.60 -20.78
C LYS A 374 -8.83 -0.92 -19.64
N LYS A 375 -9.89 -1.70 -19.93
CA LYS A 375 -10.95 -2.02 -18.98
C LYS A 375 -10.56 -3.11 -17.99
N TYR A 376 -9.98 -4.22 -18.45
CA TYR A 376 -9.81 -5.43 -17.64
C TYR A 376 -8.41 -5.60 -17.06
N LEU A 377 -7.36 -5.02 -17.67
CA LEU A 377 -6.02 -5.02 -17.09
C LEU A 377 -5.76 -3.82 -16.18
N PHE A 378 -6.28 -2.65 -16.54
CA PHE A 378 -5.89 -1.41 -15.86
C PHE A 378 -7.03 -0.72 -15.14
N LEU A 379 -8.27 -1.20 -15.24
CA LEU A 379 -9.48 -0.58 -14.67
C LEU A 379 -9.63 0.92 -15.02
N ILE A 380 -9.11 1.33 -16.18
CA ILE A 380 -9.21 2.72 -16.66
C ILE A 380 -10.58 2.88 -17.33
N LYS A 381 -11.40 3.74 -16.74
CA LYS A 381 -12.72 4.14 -17.28
C LYS A 381 -12.57 5.21 -18.36
#